data_8e417d1363e5febaf47e22ece53776a2
#
_entry.id   8e417d1363e5febaf47e22ece53776a2
#
_cell.length_a   1.000
_cell.length_b   1.000
_cell.length_c   1.000
_cell.angle_alpha   90.00
_cell.angle_beta   90.00
_cell.angle_gamma   90.00
#
_symmetry.space_group_name_H-M   'P 1'
#
loop_
_entity.id
_entity.type
_entity.pdbx_description
1 polymer ?
#
loop_
_entity_poly.entity_id
_entity_poly.type
_entity_poly.pdbx_seq_one_letter_code
_entity_poly.pdbx_strand_id
1 'polypeptide(L)'
;ERAETIFALRSTSKAYGAVQEVIVQNFRAKPDTAMRHTDDLGLDEYRAAIAVTRIVLGPKARVQAPPNLVDLEECRALLGAGVDDWGGVSPLTPDHVNPERPWPSLDRLREVTAGCGFELTPRLTVHPEYVRAGEPWLDPRVSAHVAALATDEGLAKPGVKPTGLPWQEPDGGFAS
;
A
#
# COMPACT_ATOMS: atom_id res chain seq x y z
N GLU A 1 -8.84 -20.80 4.38
CA GLU A 1 -9.21 -19.57 3.59
C GLU A 1 -8.01 -18.66 3.37
N ARG A 2 -7.36 -18.05 4.42
CA ARG A 2 -6.22 -17.13 4.21
C ARG A 2 -5.06 -17.75 3.41
N ALA A 3 -4.66 -18.97 3.75
CA ALA A 3 -3.61 -19.69 3.02
C ALA A 3 -3.99 -19.92 1.55
N GLU A 4 -5.21 -20.34 1.28
CA GLU A 4 -5.72 -20.56 -0.08
C GLU A 4 -5.70 -19.25 -0.89
N THR A 5 -6.10 -18.13 -0.28
CA THR A 5 -6.03 -16.81 -0.90
C THR A 5 -4.60 -16.42 -1.26
N ILE A 6 -3.64 -16.61 -0.35
CA ILE A 6 -2.22 -16.28 -0.61
C ILE A 6 -1.66 -17.16 -1.73
N PHE A 7 -1.99 -18.45 -1.78
CA PHE A 7 -1.57 -19.34 -2.86
C PHE A 7 -2.22 -18.99 -4.18
N ALA A 8 -3.49 -18.57 -4.20
CA ALA A 8 -4.16 -18.07 -5.40
C ALA A 8 -3.48 -16.80 -5.94
N LEU A 9 -3.17 -15.83 -5.07
CA LEU A 9 -2.42 -14.63 -5.42
C LEU A 9 -1.03 -14.96 -6.00
N ARG A 10 -0.31 -15.89 -5.37
CA ARG A 10 0.98 -16.37 -5.90
C ARG A 10 0.84 -16.98 -7.29
N SER A 11 -0.18 -17.81 -7.49
CA SER A 11 -0.42 -18.46 -8.79
C SER A 11 -0.75 -17.44 -9.86
N THR A 12 -1.61 -16.47 -9.57
CA THR A 12 -1.96 -15.35 -10.45
C THR A 12 -0.73 -14.49 -10.78
N SER A 13 0.06 -14.14 -9.76
CA SER A 13 1.28 -13.36 -9.95
C SER A 13 2.27 -14.07 -10.88
N LYS A 14 2.45 -15.40 -10.70
CA LYS A 14 3.34 -16.18 -11.57
C LYS A 14 2.82 -16.34 -13.00
N ALA A 15 1.50 -16.46 -13.17
CA ALA A 15 0.90 -16.68 -14.48
C ALA A 15 0.90 -15.41 -15.34
N TYR A 16 0.66 -14.25 -14.73
CA TYR A 16 0.38 -13.02 -15.45
C TYR A 16 1.39 -11.89 -15.21
N GLY A 17 2.19 -11.96 -14.13
CA GLY A 17 3.08 -10.86 -13.73
C GLY A 17 2.37 -9.56 -13.35
N ALA A 18 1.06 -9.63 -13.10
CA ALA A 18 0.18 -8.46 -13.00
C ALA A 18 -0.23 -8.10 -11.56
N VAL A 19 0.31 -8.79 -10.55
CA VAL A 19 0.06 -8.46 -9.14
C VAL A 19 1.11 -7.45 -8.69
N GLN A 20 0.73 -6.19 -8.68
CA GLN A 20 1.62 -5.09 -8.31
C GLN A 20 2.00 -5.15 -6.82
N GLU A 21 1.02 -5.38 -5.98
CA GLU A 21 1.18 -5.42 -4.52
C GLU A 21 0.12 -6.33 -3.89
N VAL A 22 0.39 -6.80 -2.69
CA VAL A 22 -0.58 -7.52 -1.85
C VAL A 22 -0.72 -6.79 -0.54
N ILE A 23 -1.91 -6.25 -0.29
CA ILE A 23 -2.21 -5.53 0.94
C ILE A 23 -2.70 -6.55 1.98
N VAL A 24 -1.96 -6.67 3.07
CA VAL A 24 -2.41 -7.41 4.25
C VAL A 24 -2.96 -6.39 5.24
N GLN A 25 -4.28 -6.30 5.29
CA GLN A 25 -4.97 -5.36 6.17
C GLN A 25 -5.51 -6.09 7.39
N ASN A 26 -5.24 -5.56 8.59
CA ASN A 26 -5.80 -6.09 9.81
C ASN A 26 -7.29 -5.76 9.92
N PHE A 27 -8.04 -6.68 10.49
CA PHE A 27 -9.46 -6.47 10.78
C PHE A 27 -9.62 -5.50 11.95
N ARG A 28 -10.52 -4.53 11.76
CA ARG A 28 -11.02 -3.61 12.77
C ARG A 28 -12.54 -3.59 12.74
N ALA A 29 -13.16 -3.91 13.85
CA ALA A 29 -14.61 -3.89 13.97
C ALA A 29 -15.17 -2.46 13.76
N LYS A 30 -16.27 -2.37 13.03
CA LYS A 30 -16.98 -1.09 12.80
C LYS A 30 -18.34 -1.12 13.45
N PRO A 31 -18.76 -0.02 14.14
CA PRO A 31 -19.99 0.00 14.93
C PRO A 31 -21.26 -0.29 14.13
N ASP A 32 -21.29 0.11 12.87
CA ASP A 32 -22.45 -0.01 12.00
C ASP A 32 -22.45 -1.26 11.11
N THR A 33 -21.64 -2.29 11.48
CA THR A 33 -21.57 -3.53 10.71
C THR A 33 -22.06 -4.73 11.49
N ALA A 34 -22.35 -5.83 10.79
CA ALA A 34 -22.69 -7.11 11.43
C ALA A 34 -21.58 -7.63 12.34
N MET A 35 -20.33 -7.25 12.10
CA MET A 35 -19.15 -7.67 12.87
C MET A 35 -18.76 -6.71 13.99
N ARG A 36 -19.64 -5.79 14.38
CA ARG A 36 -19.36 -4.76 15.41
C ARG A 36 -18.96 -5.28 16.79
N HIS A 37 -19.28 -6.55 17.08
CA HIS A 37 -18.95 -7.23 18.34
C HIS A 37 -17.83 -8.26 18.19
N THR A 38 -17.20 -8.32 17.02
CA THR A 38 -16.04 -9.19 16.78
C THR A 38 -14.79 -8.46 17.29
N ASP A 39 -13.92 -9.19 18.01
CA ASP A 39 -12.67 -8.61 18.49
C ASP A 39 -11.78 -8.19 17.32
N ASP A 40 -11.07 -7.09 17.51
CA ASP A 40 -10.04 -6.64 16.57
C ASP A 40 -8.92 -7.67 16.44
N LEU A 41 -8.30 -7.77 15.27
CA LEU A 41 -7.20 -8.69 15.05
C LEU A 41 -5.99 -8.30 15.92
N GLY A 42 -5.51 -9.26 16.70
CA GLY A 42 -4.31 -9.09 17.53
C GLY A 42 -3.03 -8.98 16.71
N LEU A 43 -2.05 -8.25 17.23
CA LEU A 43 -0.78 -7.97 16.55
C LEU A 43 -0.03 -9.24 16.14
N ASP A 44 0.04 -10.26 17.00
CA ASP A 44 0.79 -11.49 16.70
C ASP A 44 0.17 -12.27 15.55
N GLU A 45 -1.14 -12.33 15.47
CA GLU A 45 -1.83 -12.98 14.35
C GLU A 45 -1.66 -12.18 13.06
N TYR A 46 -1.69 -10.85 13.15
CA TYR A 46 -1.44 -9.97 12.02
C TYR A 46 -0.02 -10.14 11.47
N ARG A 47 0.99 -10.13 12.37
CA ARG A 47 2.40 -10.40 12.01
C ARG A 47 2.57 -11.76 11.36
N ALA A 48 1.94 -12.80 11.91
CA ALA A 48 1.99 -14.12 11.32
C ALA A 48 1.40 -14.17 9.92
N ALA A 49 0.27 -13.49 9.68
CA ALA A 49 -0.34 -13.39 8.35
C ALA A 49 0.60 -12.69 7.35
N ILE A 50 1.26 -11.60 7.75
CA ILE A 50 2.24 -10.88 6.92
C ILE A 50 3.45 -11.78 6.62
N ALA A 51 4.03 -12.43 7.63
CA ALA A 51 5.19 -13.29 7.47
C ALA A 51 4.91 -14.47 6.52
N VAL A 52 3.76 -15.12 6.67
CA VAL A 52 3.33 -16.21 5.76
C VAL A 52 3.13 -15.66 4.34
N THR A 53 2.52 -14.48 4.20
CA THR A 53 2.36 -13.83 2.89
C THR A 53 3.72 -13.58 2.23
N ARG A 54 4.68 -13.00 2.97
CA ARG A 54 6.05 -12.77 2.49
C ARG A 54 6.74 -14.06 2.07
N ILE A 55 6.68 -15.11 2.89
CA ILE A 55 7.31 -16.41 2.59
C ILE A 55 6.71 -17.04 1.33
N VAL A 56 5.39 -17.04 1.22
CA VAL A 56 4.69 -17.67 0.09
C VAL A 56 4.89 -16.90 -1.21
N LEU A 57 4.79 -15.58 -1.18
CA LEU A 57 4.93 -14.73 -2.38
C LEU A 57 6.40 -14.55 -2.79
N GLY A 58 7.32 -14.64 -1.83
CA GLY A 58 8.76 -14.52 -2.05
C GLY A 58 9.29 -13.08 -1.95
N PRO A 59 10.63 -12.91 -2.11
CA PRO A 59 11.30 -11.65 -1.80
C PRO A 59 11.02 -10.51 -2.79
N LYS A 60 10.52 -10.83 -3.99
CA LYS A 60 10.26 -9.82 -5.02
C LYS A 60 8.83 -9.24 -4.95
N ALA A 61 7.92 -9.90 -4.22
CA ALA A 61 6.56 -9.41 -4.05
C ALA A 61 6.56 -8.14 -3.18
N ARG A 62 5.63 -7.24 -3.45
CA ARG A 62 5.35 -6.10 -2.57
C ARG A 62 4.27 -6.48 -1.57
N VAL A 63 4.62 -6.44 -0.31
CA VAL A 63 3.70 -6.72 0.80
C VAL A 63 3.44 -5.42 1.55
N GLN A 64 2.23 -4.94 1.41
CA GLN A 64 1.81 -3.66 1.95
C GLN A 64 0.98 -3.85 3.23
N ALA A 65 1.14 -2.96 4.18
CA ALA A 65 0.30 -2.87 5.36
C ALA A 65 -0.01 -1.41 5.71
N PRO A 66 -1.28 -1.05 6.01
CA PRO A 66 -1.64 0.31 6.42
C PRO A 66 -1.04 0.65 7.79
N PRO A 67 -0.24 1.73 7.91
CA PRO A 67 0.45 2.05 9.16
C PRO A 67 -0.45 2.75 10.20
N ASN A 68 -1.63 3.23 9.80
CA ASN A 68 -2.60 3.87 10.69
C ASN A 68 -3.49 2.89 11.47
N LEU A 69 -3.50 1.62 11.07
CA LEU A 69 -4.33 0.59 11.73
C LEU A 69 -3.59 -0.17 12.85
N VAL A 70 -2.38 0.23 13.15
CA VAL A 70 -1.54 -0.26 14.25
C VAL A 70 -0.91 0.94 14.97
N ASP A 71 -0.36 0.71 16.13
CA ASP A 71 0.44 1.74 16.80
C ASP A 71 1.80 1.91 16.07
N LEU A 72 2.35 3.11 16.13
CA LEU A 72 3.57 3.43 15.37
C LEU A 72 4.76 2.51 15.77
N GLU A 73 4.85 2.15 17.04
CA GLU A 73 5.89 1.19 17.49
C GLU A 73 5.63 -0.24 16.99
N GLU A 74 4.37 -0.62 16.78
CA GLU A 74 4.00 -1.90 16.19
C GLU A 74 4.42 -2.00 14.71
N CYS A 75 4.56 -0.85 14.01
CA CYS A 75 5.09 -0.82 12.64
C CYS A 75 6.46 -1.50 12.53
N ARG A 76 7.32 -1.45 13.58
CA ARG A 76 8.59 -2.17 13.62
C ARG A 76 8.39 -3.68 13.50
N ALA A 77 7.37 -4.19 14.17
CA ALA A 77 7.05 -5.60 14.11
C ALA A 77 6.53 -6.04 12.74
N LEU A 78 5.82 -5.15 12.03
CA LEU A 78 5.34 -5.39 10.67
C LEU A 78 6.48 -5.40 9.66
N LEU A 79 7.47 -4.48 9.79
CA LEU A 79 8.70 -4.51 8.99
C LEU A 79 9.48 -5.81 9.21
N GLY A 80 9.65 -6.22 10.47
CA GLY A 80 10.28 -7.50 10.80
C GLY A 80 9.54 -8.73 10.28
N ALA A 81 8.22 -8.62 10.08
CA ALA A 81 7.40 -9.66 9.46
C ALA A 81 7.46 -9.67 7.93
N GLY A 82 8.01 -8.64 7.30
CA GLY A 82 8.24 -8.61 5.86
C GLY A 82 7.41 -7.61 5.07
N VAL A 83 6.83 -6.59 5.73
CA VAL A 83 6.27 -5.43 5.04
C VAL A 83 7.41 -4.66 4.37
N ASP A 84 7.21 -4.25 3.12
CA ASP A 84 8.12 -3.42 2.36
C ASP A 84 7.42 -2.23 1.66
N ASP A 85 6.14 -2.02 1.98
CA ASP A 85 5.37 -0.88 1.47
C ASP A 85 4.31 -0.44 2.48
N TRP A 86 4.23 0.86 2.74
CA TRP A 86 3.24 1.43 3.66
C TRP A 86 1.96 1.91 2.96
N GLY A 87 1.94 1.83 1.63
CA GLY A 87 0.80 2.27 0.84
C GLY A 87 0.65 3.77 0.69
N GLY A 88 -0.56 4.18 0.45
CA GLY A 88 -0.91 5.57 0.22
C GLY A 88 -1.09 6.37 1.51
N VAL A 89 -0.01 6.68 2.21
CA VAL A 89 -0.08 7.54 3.41
C VAL A 89 -0.29 8.99 2.99
N SER A 90 -1.40 9.60 3.38
CA SER A 90 -1.72 10.99 3.08
C SER A 90 -1.56 11.89 4.30
N PRO A 91 -0.67 12.89 4.24
CA PRO A 91 -0.59 13.91 5.30
C PRO A 91 -1.71 14.95 5.23
N LEU A 92 -2.50 14.97 4.16
CA LEU A 92 -3.47 16.02 3.86
C LEU A 92 -4.93 15.58 4.00
N THR A 93 -5.19 14.29 3.81
CA THR A 93 -6.56 13.76 3.82
C THR A 93 -6.68 12.67 4.87
N PRO A 94 -7.81 12.59 5.59
CA PRO A 94 -8.05 11.47 6.50
C PRO A 94 -8.19 10.16 5.74
N ASP A 95 -8.03 9.05 6.44
CA ASP A 95 -8.49 7.76 5.94
C ASP A 95 -10.02 7.73 5.98
N HIS A 96 -10.67 7.77 4.83
CA HIS A 96 -12.13 7.78 4.75
C HIS A 96 -12.79 6.44 5.14
N VAL A 97 -12.01 5.37 5.15
CA VAL A 97 -12.47 4.04 5.61
C VAL A 97 -12.33 3.91 7.12
N ASN A 98 -11.27 4.49 7.69
CA ASN A 98 -10.97 4.46 9.12
C ASN A 98 -10.73 5.88 9.65
N PRO A 99 -11.75 6.76 9.65
CA PRO A 99 -11.56 8.17 10.00
C PRO A 99 -11.13 8.36 11.47
N GLU A 100 -11.39 7.38 12.32
CA GLU A 100 -10.93 7.33 13.71
C GLU A 100 -9.45 6.97 13.89
N ARG A 101 -8.77 6.60 12.81
CA ARG A 101 -7.35 6.21 12.78
C ARG A 101 -6.56 7.14 11.85
N PRO A 102 -6.05 8.27 12.37
CA PRO A 102 -5.30 9.22 11.55
C PRO A 102 -3.99 8.59 11.06
N TRP A 103 -3.56 9.03 9.87
CA TRP A 103 -2.25 8.65 9.34
C TRP A 103 -1.13 9.13 10.26
N PRO A 104 -0.10 8.33 10.50
CA PRO A 104 1.09 8.80 11.19
C PRO A 104 1.76 9.90 10.36
N SER A 105 2.48 10.83 11.01
CA SER A 105 3.30 11.78 10.26
C SER A 105 4.41 11.05 9.50
N LEU A 106 4.73 11.55 8.29
CA LEU A 106 5.76 10.93 7.46
C LEU A 106 7.13 10.92 8.15
N ASP A 107 7.42 11.93 8.97
CA ASP A 107 8.70 11.99 9.71
C ASP A 107 8.79 10.88 10.77
N ARG A 108 7.71 10.66 11.52
CA ARG A 108 7.65 9.57 12.50
C ARG A 108 7.74 8.20 11.83
N LEU A 109 7.05 8.04 10.72
CA LEU A 109 7.10 6.78 9.96
C LEU A 109 8.51 6.54 9.38
N ARG A 110 9.18 7.62 8.95
CA ARG A 110 10.60 7.55 8.49
C ARG A 110 11.53 7.16 9.62
N GLU A 111 11.39 7.75 10.81
CA GLU A 111 12.18 7.40 11.99
C GLU A 111 12.04 5.92 12.36
N VAL A 112 10.80 5.42 12.41
CA VAL A 112 10.52 4.02 12.71
C VAL A 112 11.13 3.10 11.67
N THR A 113 10.98 3.42 10.39
CA THR A 113 11.52 2.65 9.27
C THR A 113 13.05 2.63 9.31
N ALA A 114 13.68 3.78 9.52
CA ALA A 114 15.14 3.90 9.66
C ALA A 114 15.68 3.14 10.88
N GLY A 115 14.96 3.16 12.00
CA GLY A 115 15.31 2.39 13.19
C GLY A 115 15.29 0.87 13.00
N CYS A 116 14.67 0.38 11.91
CA CYS A 116 14.71 -1.02 11.48
C CYS A 116 15.77 -1.30 10.40
N GLY A 117 16.58 -0.30 10.03
CA GLY A 117 17.63 -0.46 9.01
C GLY A 117 17.14 -0.29 7.57
N PHE A 118 15.94 0.29 7.37
CA PHE A 118 15.35 0.54 6.07
C PHE A 118 15.20 2.06 5.81
N GLU A 119 15.11 2.42 4.54
CA GLU A 119 14.83 3.79 4.11
C GLU A 119 13.38 3.92 3.65
N LEU A 120 12.67 4.93 4.13
CA LEU A 120 11.34 5.29 3.62
C LEU A 120 11.48 6.17 2.39
N THR A 121 11.23 5.60 1.22
CA THR A 121 11.36 6.28 -0.07
C THR A 121 9.98 6.46 -0.72
N PRO A 122 9.62 7.68 -1.17
CA PRO A 122 8.37 7.92 -1.88
C PRO A 122 8.35 7.23 -3.24
N ARG A 123 7.22 6.65 -3.58
CA ARG A 123 6.94 6.10 -4.92
C ARG A 123 5.69 6.72 -5.52
N LEU A 124 5.49 6.50 -6.80
CA LEU A 124 4.21 6.76 -7.45
C LEU A 124 3.19 5.66 -7.11
N THR A 125 1.93 5.85 -7.47
CA THR A 125 0.90 4.83 -7.32
C THR A 125 1.26 3.56 -8.09
N VAL A 126 1.82 3.70 -9.29
CA VAL A 126 2.43 2.62 -10.05
C VAL A 126 3.82 2.30 -9.49
N HIS A 127 4.10 1.03 -9.22
CA HIS A 127 5.38 0.61 -8.66
C HIS A 127 6.54 0.76 -9.65
N PRO A 128 7.79 0.96 -9.15
CA PRO A 128 8.96 1.25 -9.97
C PRO A 128 9.23 0.25 -11.08
N GLU A 129 9.00 -1.02 -10.85
CA GLU A 129 9.19 -2.08 -11.85
C GLU A 129 8.28 -1.90 -13.08
N TYR A 130 7.04 -1.46 -12.88
CA TYR A 130 6.09 -1.21 -13.96
C TYR A 130 6.38 0.12 -14.68
N VAL A 131 6.84 1.13 -13.93
CA VAL A 131 7.30 2.39 -14.54
C VAL A 131 8.43 2.13 -15.53
N ARG A 132 9.41 1.32 -15.14
CA ARG A 132 10.56 0.96 -15.99
C ARG A 132 10.20 0.02 -17.13
N ALA A 133 9.22 -0.85 -16.92
CA ALA A 133 8.78 -1.78 -17.96
C ALA A 133 8.00 -1.09 -19.08
N GLY A 134 7.28 0.00 -18.78
CA GLY A 134 6.46 0.70 -19.76
C GLY A 134 5.26 -0.15 -20.21
N GLU A 135 5.06 -0.26 -21.52
CA GLU A 135 3.99 -1.10 -22.07
C GLU A 135 4.22 -2.58 -21.76
N PRO A 136 3.16 -3.35 -21.52
CA PRO A 136 1.73 -2.98 -21.53
C PRO A 136 1.22 -2.41 -20.19
N TRP A 137 2.10 -2.15 -19.22
CA TRP A 137 1.72 -1.76 -17.85
C TRP A 137 1.36 -0.29 -17.71
N LEU A 138 1.95 0.56 -18.56
CA LEU A 138 1.63 1.98 -18.63
C LEU A 138 0.91 2.27 -19.93
N ASP A 139 -0.32 2.79 -19.84
CA ASP A 139 -1.04 3.30 -20.99
C ASP A 139 -0.24 4.47 -21.60
N PRO A 140 -0.02 4.49 -22.93
CA PRO A 140 0.71 5.57 -23.62
C PRO A 140 0.17 6.98 -23.30
N ARG A 141 -1.13 7.11 -23.03
CA ARG A 141 -1.77 8.39 -22.67
C ARG A 141 -1.30 8.98 -21.36
N VAL A 142 -0.81 8.15 -20.42
CA VAL A 142 -0.30 8.60 -19.11
C VAL A 142 1.22 8.52 -19.01
N SER A 143 1.90 7.89 -19.95
CA SER A 143 3.35 7.65 -19.89
C SER A 143 4.16 8.95 -19.71
N ALA A 144 3.79 10.03 -20.41
CA ALA A 144 4.45 11.32 -20.30
C ALA A 144 4.30 11.94 -18.90
N HIS A 145 3.13 11.77 -18.26
CA HIS A 145 2.88 12.26 -16.90
C HIS A 145 3.68 11.45 -15.89
N VAL A 146 3.71 10.12 -16.05
CA VAL A 146 4.51 9.26 -15.17
C VAL A 146 6.00 9.59 -15.30
N ALA A 147 6.53 9.76 -16.51
CA ALA A 147 7.92 10.11 -16.76
C ALA A 147 8.29 11.49 -16.14
N ALA A 148 7.36 12.44 -16.16
CA ALA A 148 7.58 13.75 -15.52
C ALA A 148 7.74 13.65 -14.00
N LEU A 149 7.09 12.65 -13.36
CA LEU A 149 7.04 12.47 -11.92
C LEU A 149 8.01 11.42 -11.39
N ALA A 150 8.51 10.52 -12.25
CA ALA A 150 9.37 9.41 -11.87
C ALA A 150 10.85 9.73 -12.05
N THR A 151 11.71 9.19 -11.18
CA THR A 151 13.16 9.08 -11.40
C THR A 151 13.46 7.96 -12.41
N ASP A 152 14.71 7.83 -12.81
CA ASP A 152 15.16 6.75 -13.70
C ASP A 152 14.95 5.36 -13.05
N GLU A 153 14.97 5.28 -11.72
CA GLU A 153 14.66 4.07 -10.95
C GLU A 153 13.15 3.80 -10.84
N GLY A 154 12.30 4.73 -11.31
CA GLY A 154 10.83 4.62 -11.23
C GLY A 154 10.23 5.09 -9.91
N LEU A 155 11.02 5.68 -9.01
CA LEU A 155 10.55 6.27 -7.76
C LEU A 155 10.00 7.68 -7.99
N ALA A 156 9.30 8.24 -7.00
CA ALA A 156 8.82 9.61 -7.10
C ALA A 156 9.98 10.62 -7.05
N LYS A 157 10.01 11.58 -8.00
CA LYS A 157 11.00 12.66 -8.01
C LYS A 157 10.84 13.56 -6.78
N PRO A 158 11.93 13.85 -6.04
CA PRO A 158 11.88 14.80 -4.93
C PRO A 158 11.43 16.20 -5.39
N GLY A 159 10.58 16.83 -4.60
CA GLY A 159 10.15 18.22 -4.84
C GLY A 159 9.20 18.44 -6.02
N VAL A 160 8.92 17.41 -6.82
CA VAL A 160 7.94 17.51 -7.90
C VAL A 160 6.55 17.22 -7.33
N LYS A 161 5.64 18.18 -7.50
CA LYS A 161 4.22 17.98 -7.15
C LYS A 161 3.43 17.73 -8.43
N PRO A 162 2.54 16.72 -8.45
CA PRO A 162 1.64 16.55 -9.58
C PRO A 162 0.78 17.82 -9.71
N THR A 163 0.75 18.37 -10.92
CA THR A 163 -0.15 19.45 -11.28
C THR A 163 -1.22 18.87 -12.16
N GLY A 164 -2.46 18.92 -11.72
CA GLY A 164 -3.62 18.50 -12.48
C GLY A 164 -4.57 19.66 -12.70
N LEU A 165 -5.52 19.49 -13.60
CA LEU A 165 -6.70 20.36 -13.66
C LEU A 165 -7.52 20.17 -12.38
N PRO A 166 -8.25 21.19 -11.91
CA PRO A 166 -9.23 21.00 -10.85
C PRO A 166 -10.15 19.83 -11.22
N TRP A 167 -10.41 18.97 -10.26
CA TRP A 167 -11.32 17.87 -10.50
C TRP A 167 -12.71 18.40 -10.93
N GLN A 168 -13.20 17.90 -12.00
CA GLN A 168 -14.56 18.15 -12.48
C GLN A 168 -15.34 16.84 -12.42
N GLU A 169 -16.53 16.90 -11.87
CA GLU A 169 -17.42 15.76 -11.87
C GLU A 169 -17.74 15.35 -13.31
N PRO A 170 -17.60 14.07 -13.68
CA PRO A 170 -17.93 13.63 -15.03
C PRO A 170 -19.39 13.98 -15.35
N ASP A 171 -19.65 14.54 -16.53
CA ASP A 171 -21.01 14.76 -17.02
C ASP A 171 -21.74 13.41 -17.04
N GLY A 172 -22.76 13.27 -16.22
CA GLY A 172 -23.47 12.01 -16.02
C GLY A 172 -23.27 11.39 -14.65
N GLY A 173 -23.10 12.21 -13.61
CA GLY A 173 -23.09 11.77 -12.21
C GLY A 173 -24.17 10.71 -11.98
N PHE A 174 -23.80 9.65 -11.26
CA PHE A 174 -24.67 8.51 -10.97
C PHE A 174 -26.08 9.01 -10.58
N ALA A 175 -27.03 8.86 -11.50
CA ALA A 175 -28.41 9.12 -11.22
C ALA A 175 -28.82 8.16 -10.10
N SER A 176 -29.17 8.74 -8.97
CA SER A 176 -29.69 8.08 -7.76
C SER A 176 -30.89 7.21 -8.03
#